data_dd9df6ce68b77579426ac0398a8a5024
#
_entry.id   dd9df6ce68b77579426ac0398a8a5024
#
_cell.length_a   1.000
_cell.length_b   1.000
_cell.length_c   1.000
_cell.angle_alpha   90.00
_cell.angle_beta   90.00
_cell.angle_gamma   90.00
#
_symmetry.space_group_name_H-M   'P 1'
#
loop_
_entity.id
_entity.type
_entity.pdbx_description
1 polymer ?
#
loop_
_entity_poly.entity_id
_entity_poly.type
_entity_poly.pdbx_seq_one_letter_code
_entity_poly.pdbx_strand_id
1 'polypeptide(L)'
;MAGFLDFPSVHTLMRQLLLAVMSAVLTPLAVKSQEPVWAAAHQETIAHLQAMIRMNTVNPPGSEIAVGRYLDSTLKAEGIETQLFEPAPGRASFVARLKGNGAKQPVILMAHMDVVGVERDKWSVDPFAATIKDGYLYGRGAIDDKGMLSANLETMLLLKRKVIDKGGSLTRDVIFVANSDEEAGGDWGMGWLIQNHPELVKAEFALNEGGRTRIVRGKPLYMAVQNTEKVSHVVEVVATGTGGHASVPLKGNPILRLGRALVAIGNHREPLQVKPTTREFFLQLSRVWPSRSEAQAMADVASKSPARQQRGARVLANTPVFDAVLRNGISATIVKGGIRSNVIPAEAVATLNIRTLPGFSLDSVVRRLKKAVNDSLVSFRLVERGLDAPASDFSSPLFSAIADATKAVNPQMVVVPYLSTGATDSARLRQMGMQAYGILPFPMNQDDEDRMHGNDERIPLESLLFGTKVIYGAMLRVTR
;
A
#
# COMPACT_ATOMS: atom_id res chain seq x y z
N MET A 1 91.91 -3.23 -11.90
CA MET A 1 90.67 -2.47 -11.64
C MET A 1 89.62 -3.45 -11.14
N ALA A 2 89.36 -3.45 -9.84
CA ALA A 2 88.42 -4.34 -9.22
C ALA A 2 87.10 -3.63 -9.06
N GLY A 3 86.02 -4.17 -9.66
CA GLY A 3 84.65 -3.64 -9.54
C GLY A 3 84.04 -4.25 -8.29
N PHE A 4 83.63 -3.38 -7.33
CA PHE A 4 82.86 -3.77 -6.18
C PHE A 4 81.39 -3.94 -6.59
N LEU A 5 80.81 -5.12 -6.29
CA LEU A 5 79.37 -5.39 -6.32
C LEU A 5 78.76 -5.00 -4.97
N ASP A 6 77.92 -3.94 -4.97
CA ASP A 6 77.12 -3.55 -3.83
C ASP A 6 75.96 -4.50 -3.65
N PHE A 7 75.90 -5.23 -2.52
CA PHE A 7 74.74 -6.01 -2.10
C PHE A 7 73.86 -5.14 -1.14
N PRO A 8 72.58 -5.07 -1.37
CA PRO A 8 71.70 -4.31 -0.47
C PRO A 8 71.64 -4.95 0.91
N SER A 9 71.67 -4.11 1.95
CA SER A 9 71.70 -4.51 3.34
C SER A 9 70.43 -5.29 3.77
N VAL A 10 70.59 -6.26 4.69
CA VAL A 10 69.50 -7.09 5.25
C VAL A 10 68.32 -6.25 5.77
N HIS A 11 68.58 -5.03 6.22
CA HIS A 11 67.52 -4.09 6.65
C HIS A 11 66.59 -3.60 5.53
N THR A 12 67.09 -3.51 4.29
CA THR A 12 66.27 -3.05 3.15
C THR A 12 65.34 -4.19 2.68
N LEU A 13 65.82 -5.45 2.67
CA LEU A 13 65.00 -6.63 2.37
C LEU A 13 63.90 -6.87 3.42
N MET A 14 64.20 -6.70 4.72
CA MET A 14 63.19 -6.84 5.77
C MET A 14 62.10 -5.78 5.72
N ARG A 15 62.41 -4.53 5.36
CA ARG A 15 61.40 -3.46 5.16
C ARG A 15 60.50 -3.71 3.95
N GLN A 16 61.05 -4.28 2.87
CA GLN A 16 60.23 -4.63 1.71
C GLN A 16 59.34 -5.85 1.94
N LEU A 17 59.76 -6.85 2.74
CA LEU A 17 58.92 -7.96 3.16
C LEU A 17 57.79 -7.53 4.11
N LEU A 18 58.07 -6.61 5.05
CA LEU A 18 57.04 -6.08 5.97
C LEU A 18 55.98 -5.22 5.27
N LEU A 19 56.36 -4.46 4.23
CA LEU A 19 55.42 -3.70 3.38
C LEU A 19 54.60 -4.62 2.46
N ALA A 20 55.14 -5.74 1.99
CA ALA A 20 54.42 -6.72 1.18
C ALA A 20 53.38 -7.53 2.01
N VAL A 21 53.66 -7.78 3.28
CA VAL A 21 52.73 -8.49 4.18
C VAL A 21 51.59 -7.59 4.66
N MET A 22 51.78 -6.26 4.75
CA MET A 22 50.71 -5.33 5.13
C MET A 22 49.78 -4.91 3.95
N SER A 23 50.11 -5.23 2.71
CA SER A 23 49.24 -4.96 1.53
C SER A 23 48.35 -6.17 1.16
N ALA A 24 48.46 -7.30 1.85
CA ALA A 24 47.57 -8.45 1.66
C ALA A 24 46.35 -8.32 2.58
N VAL A 25 45.51 -7.26 2.34
CA VAL A 25 44.38 -7.10 3.14
C VAL A 25 43.19 -6.47 2.53
N LEU A 26 42.12 -7.10 2.80
CA LEU A 26 40.75 -6.63 2.72
C LEU A 26 40.31 -6.20 1.31
N THR A 27 40.41 -7.10 0.35
CA THR A 27 39.32 -7.19 -0.60
C THR A 27 38.05 -7.50 0.20
N PRO A 28 37.04 -6.64 0.22
CA PRO A 28 35.76 -7.04 0.78
C PRO A 28 35.33 -8.30 0.04
N LEU A 29 35.15 -9.40 0.77
CA LEU A 29 34.55 -10.61 0.25
C LEU A 29 33.22 -10.18 -0.39
N ALA A 30 33.20 -10.14 -1.71
CA ALA A 30 31.97 -9.89 -2.45
C ALA A 30 30.95 -10.92 -1.97
N VAL A 31 29.91 -10.44 -1.32
CA VAL A 31 28.84 -11.27 -0.80
C VAL A 31 28.31 -12.11 -1.96
N LYS A 32 28.66 -13.38 -2.00
CA LYS A 32 28.09 -14.35 -2.92
C LYS A 32 26.65 -14.65 -2.48
N SER A 33 25.70 -13.78 -2.84
CA SER A 33 24.29 -14.17 -2.78
C SER A 33 24.06 -15.22 -3.86
N GLN A 34 23.56 -16.37 -3.47
CA GLN A 34 23.14 -17.40 -4.43
C GLN A 34 21.78 -16.99 -4.99
N GLU A 35 21.65 -16.98 -6.33
CA GLU A 35 20.36 -16.73 -6.98
C GLU A 35 19.30 -17.75 -6.49
N PRO A 36 18.07 -17.31 -6.17
CA PRO A 36 16.98 -18.21 -5.82
C PRO A 36 16.63 -19.14 -6.96
N VAL A 37 16.23 -20.38 -6.64
CA VAL A 37 15.55 -21.27 -7.57
C VAL A 37 14.09 -20.84 -7.63
N TRP A 38 13.78 -19.95 -8.54
CA TRP A 38 12.49 -19.26 -8.60
C TRP A 38 11.28 -20.19 -8.72
N ALA A 39 11.42 -21.35 -9.37
CA ALA A 39 10.35 -22.34 -9.45
C ALA A 39 9.99 -22.91 -8.05
N ALA A 40 11.00 -23.19 -7.21
CA ALA A 40 10.77 -23.66 -5.84
C ALA A 40 10.19 -22.56 -4.95
N ALA A 41 10.77 -21.35 -4.99
CA ALA A 41 10.28 -20.19 -4.26
C ALA A 41 8.82 -19.86 -4.62
N HIS A 42 8.45 -19.97 -5.89
CA HIS A 42 7.07 -19.77 -6.34
C HIS A 42 6.10 -20.79 -5.73
N GLN A 43 6.47 -22.08 -5.74
CA GLN A 43 5.61 -23.11 -5.12
C GLN A 43 5.47 -22.89 -3.61
N GLU A 44 6.55 -22.47 -2.94
CA GLU A 44 6.52 -22.16 -1.51
C GLU A 44 5.64 -20.93 -1.22
N THR A 45 5.74 -19.87 -2.03
CA THR A 45 4.87 -18.67 -1.92
C THR A 45 3.39 -19.03 -2.11
N ILE A 46 3.06 -19.87 -3.11
CA ILE A 46 1.69 -20.37 -3.34
C ILE A 46 1.20 -21.16 -2.13
N ALA A 47 2.03 -22.04 -1.59
CA ALA A 47 1.66 -22.85 -0.42
C ALA A 47 1.40 -21.98 0.82
N HIS A 48 2.22 -20.95 1.05
CA HIS A 48 2.02 -19.98 2.11
C HIS A 48 0.71 -19.21 1.93
N LEU A 49 0.45 -18.71 0.73
CA LEU A 49 -0.79 -17.99 0.42
C LEU A 49 -2.02 -18.90 0.63
N GLN A 50 -1.99 -20.14 0.15
CA GLN A 50 -3.07 -21.09 0.36
C GLN A 50 -3.31 -21.38 1.84
N ALA A 51 -2.25 -21.58 2.64
CA ALA A 51 -2.36 -21.81 4.07
C ALA A 51 -3.04 -20.64 4.76
N MET A 52 -2.62 -19.40 4.46
CA MET A 52 -3.16 -18.20 5.10
C MET A 52 -4.60 -17.88 4.64
N ILE A 53 -4.96 -18.11 3.37
CA ILE A 53 -6.36 -17.93 2.91
C ILE A 53 -7.31 -18.87 3.64
N ARG A 54 -6.90 -20.12 3.90
CA ARG A 54 -7.73 -21.10 4.65
C ARG A 54 -8.00 -20.69 6.09
N MET A 55 -7.25 -19.77 6.64
CA MET A 55 -7.47 -19.15 7.94
C MET A 55 -8.40 -17.94 7.77
N ASN A 56 -9.68 -18.09 8.17
CA ASN A 56 -10.65 -17.02 8.05
C ASN A 56 -10.33 -15.90 9.06
N THR A 57 -9.94 -14.73 8.57
CA THR A 57 -9.59 -13.53 9.33
C THR A 57 -10.49 -12.34 8.97
N VAL A 58 -11.76 -12.62 8.66
CA VAL A 58 -12.76 -11.56 8.38
C VAL A 58 -12.85 -10.60 9.55
N ASN A 59 -12.73 -9.33 9.27
CA ASN A 59 -12.80 -8.24 10.23
C ASN A 59 -13.99 -7.30 9.91
N PRO A 60 -14.93 -7.07 10.82
CA PRO A 60 -15.05 -7.68 12.14
C PRO A 60 -15.52 -9.14 12.12
N PRO A 61 -15.27 -10.00 13.18
CA PRO A 61 -14.64 -9.63 14.47
C PRO A 61 -13.11 -9.63 14.44
N GLY A 62 -12.45 -10.16 13.38
CA GLY A 62 -11.05 -10.45 13.30
C GLY A 62 -10.66 -11.77 14.01
N SER A 63 -9.68 -12.48 13.47
CA SER A 63 -9.13 -13.72 14.06
C SER A 63 -7.72 -13.98 13.52
N GLU A 64 -6.90 -12.96 13.53
CA GLU A 64 -5.57 -12.95 12.88
C GLU A 64 -4.56 -13.82 13.61
N ILE A 65 -4.84 -14.19 14.88
CA ILE A 65 -3.92 -14.99 15.71
C ILE A 65 -3.52 -16.32 15.05
N ALA A 66 -4.40 -16.93 14.25
CA ALA A 66 -4.08 -18.16 13.52
C ALA A 66 -2.98 -17.93 12.47
N VAL A 67 -3.09 -16.83 11.71
CA VAL A 67 -2.07 -16.43 10.72
C VAL A 67 -0.78 -16.02 11.44
N GLY A 68 -0.86 -15.24 12.52
CA GLY A 68 0.30 -14.85 13.33
C GLY A 68 1.08 -16.07 13.84
N ARG A 69 0.41 -17.11 14.36
CA ARG A 69 1.05 -18.37 14.80
C ARG A 69 1.68 -19.14 13.64
N TYR A 70 1.05 -19.13 12.47
CA TYR A 70 1.61 -19.74 11.27
C TYR A 70 2.93 -19.07 10.88
N LEU A 71 2.97 -17.73 10.83
CA LEU A 71 4.17 -16.95 10.52
C LEU A 71 5.26 -17.19 11.57
N ASP A 72 4.89 -17.18 12.85
CA ASP A 72 5.79 -17.41 13.98
C ASP A 72 6.48 -18.79 13.88
N SER A 73 5.70 -19.84 13.66
CA SER A 73 6.25 -21.19 13.53
C SER A 73 7.14 -21.35 12.30
N THR A 74 6.74 -20.76 11.15
CA THR A 74 7.49 -20.84 9.90
C THR A 74 8.85 -20.15 10.01
N LEU A 75 8.89 -18.93 10.55
CA LEU A 75 10.14 -18.17 10.64
C LEU A 75 11.04 -18.65 11.77
N LYS A 76 10.50 -19.12 12.90
CA LYS A 76 11.28 -19.77 13.96
C LYS A 76 11.97 -21.04 13.49
N ALA A 77 11.34 -21.82 12.64
CA ALA A 77 11.95 -23.03 12.06
C ALA A 77 13.21 -22.72 11.23
N GLU A 78 13.32 -21.49 10.69
CA GLU A 78 14.52 -20.99 9.98
C GLU A 78 15.48 -20.23 10.89
N GLY A 79 15.23 -20.19 12.21
CA GLY A 79 16.07 -19.49 13.18
C GLY A 79 15.97 -17.96 13.08
N ILE A 80 14.85 -17.43 12.60
CA ILE A 80 14.58 -15.99 12.55
C ILE A 80 13.91 -15.57 13.86
N GLU A 81 14.36 -14.46 14.43
CA GLU A 81 13.80 -13.90 15.66
C GLU A 81 12.38 -13.34 15.40
N THR A 82 11.42 -13.75 16.23
CA THR A 82 10.00 -13.37 16.08
C THR A 82 9.38 -12.96 17.40
N GLN A 83 8.37 -12.10 17.34
CA GLN A 83 7.50 -11.73 18.45
C GLN A 83 6.05 -11.72 17.96
N LEU A 84 5.18 -12.36 18.72
CA LEU A 84 3.73 -12.42 18.45
C LEU A 84 2.99 -11.82 19.64
N PHE A 85 2.16 -10.83 19.38
CA PHE A 85 1.33 -10.14 20.35
C PHE A 85 -0.13 -10.44 20.10
N GLU A 86 -0.94 -10.50 21.15
CA GLU A 86 -2.40 -10.65 21.09
C GLU A 86 -3.03 -9.48 21.86
N PRO A 87 -3.16 -8.29 21.23
CA PRO A 87 -3.65 -7.06 21.88
C PRO A 87 -5.12 -7.17 22.34
N ALA A 88 -5.91 -8.03 21.70
CA ALA A 88 -7.26 -8.39 22.10
C ALA A 88 -7.52 -9.86 21.69
N PRO A 89 -8.52 -10.55 22.27
CA PRO A 89 -8.80 -11.95 21.94
C PRO A 89 -8.96 -12.18 20.44
N GLY A 90 -8.12 -13.07 19.87
CA GLY A 90 -8.09 -13.41 18.44
C GLY A 90 -7.37 -12.40 17.54
N ARG A 91 -7.11 -11.17 18.01
CA ARG A 91 -6.36 -10.16 17.26
C ARG A 91 -4.86 -10.44 17.39
N ALA A 92 -4.10 -10.18 16.33
CA ALA A 92 -2.65 -10.42 16.40
C ALA A 92 -1.84 -9.33 15.71
N SER A 93 -0.71 -8.99 16.31
CA SER A 93 0.35 -8.25 15.67
C SER A 93 1.63 -9.08 15.75
N PHE A 94 2.26 -9.31 14.61
CA PHE A 94 3.44 -10.16 14.47
C PHE A 94 4.61 -9.33 13.95
N VAL A 95 5.80 -9.53 14.56
CA VAL A 95 7.05 -8.88 14.14
C VAL A 95 8.15 -9.94 14.05
N ALA A 96 8.87 -9.96 12.94
CA ALA A 96 10.09 -10.75 12.79
C ALA A 96 11.26 -9.86 12.35
N ARG A 97 12.50 -10.25 12.67
CA ARG A 97 13.67 -9.44 12.38
C ARG A 97 14.84 -10.28 11.86
N LEU A 98 15.31 -9.95 10.64
CA LEU A 98 16.61 -10.36 10.16
C LEU A 98 17.63 -9.27 10.48
N LYS A 99 18.63 -9.60 11.28
CA LYS A 99 19.66 -8.64 11.70
C LYS A 99 20.65 -8.37 10.56
N GLY A 100 20.94 -7.11 10.35
CA GLY A 100 22.03 -6.61 9.54
C GLY A 100 23.26 -6.25 10.38
N ASN A 101 24.24 -5.64 9.77
CA ASN A 101 25.47 -5.20 10.45
C ASN A 101 25.33 -3.81 11.12
N GLY A 102 24.16 -3.18 11.05
CA GLY A 102 23.87 -1.88 11.67
C GLY A 102 24.47 -0.66 10.96
N ALA A 103 25.02 -0.81 9.74
CA ALA A 103 25.58 0.31 8.99
C ALA A 103 24.51 1.32 8.53
N LYS A 104 23.27 0.89 8.38
CA LYS A 104 22.13 1.71 7.99
C LYS A 104 20.94 1.43 8.91
N GLN A 105 19.99 2.37 9.00
CA GLN A 105 18.75 2.17 9.75
C GLN A 105 17.90 1.07 9.12
N PRO A 106 17.02 0.39 9.89
CA PRO A 106 16.18 -0.72 9.40
C PRO A 106 15.27 -0.36 8.23
N VAL A 107 14.79 -1.38 7.53
CA VAL A 107 13.68 -1.32 6.59
C VAL A 107 12.56 -2.26 7.03
N ILE A 108 11.31 -1.83 6.93
CA ILE A 108 10.13 -2.64 7.21
C ILE A 108 9.58 -3.22 5.92
N LEU A 109 9.26 -4.53 5.93
CA LEU A 109 8.30 -5.19 5.05
C LEU A 109 7.00 -5.37 5.83
N MET A 110 5.88 -4.88 5.30
CA MET A 110 4.62 -4.89 6.02
C MET A 110 3.49 -5.42 5.14
N ALA A 111 2.53 -6.10 5.75
CA ALA A 111 1.27 -6.52 5.16
C ALA A 111 0.27 -6.79 6.28
N HIS A 112 -1.04 -6.67 6.00
CA HIS A 112 -2.06 -6.99 6.99
C HIS A 112 -2.59 -8.41 6.85
N MET A 113 -3.12 -8.95 7.96
CA MET A 113 -3.62 -10.33 8.05
C MET A 113 -5.14 -10.43 7.96
N ASP A 114 -5.85 -9.38 8.33
CA ASP A 114 -7.32 -9.33 8.26
C ASP A 114 -7.81 -9.14 6.83
N VAL A 115 -9.08 -9.42 6.63
CA VAL A 115 -9.75 -9.31 5.34
C VAL A 115 -11.18 -8.84 5.52
N VAL A 116 -11.76 -8.16 4.54
CA VAL A 116 -13.17 -7.77 4.55
C VAL A 116 -14.12 -8.98 4.47
N GLY A 117 -15.38 -8.77 4.83
CA GLY A 117 -16.43 -9.79 4.77
C GLY A 117 -16.70 -10.35 3.38
N VAL A 118 -17.42 -11.47 3.33
CA VAL A 118 -17.79 -12.18 2.09
C VAL A 118 -19.30 -12.44 2.02
N GLU A 119 -19.85 -12.33 0.82
CA GLU A 119 -21.21 -12.79 0.49
C GLU A 119 -21.08 -14.16 -0.20
N ARG A 120 -21.00 -15.27 0.62
CA ARG A 120 -20.66 -16.63 0.14
C ARG A 120 -21.49 -17.11 -1.04
N ASP A 121 -22.76 -16.76 -1.08
CA ASP A 121 -23.72 -17.13 -2.13
C ASP A 121 -23.43 -16.50 -3.49
N LYS A 122 -22.59 -15.46 -3.52
CA LYS A 122 -22.14 -14.77 -4.73
C LYS A 122 -20.77 -15.21 -5.23
N TRP A 123 -20.12 -16.15 -4.53
CA TRP A 123 -18.81 -16.68 -4.94
C TRP A 123 -18.98 -17.97 -5.75
N SER A 124 -18.21 -18.10 -6.83
CA SER A 124 -18.18 -19.31 -7.66
C SER A 124 -17.40 -20.47 -7.03
N VAL A 125 -16.57 -20.18 -6.01
CA VAL A 125 -15.81 -21.14 -5.20
C VAL A 125 -15.93 -20.75 -3.73
N ASP A 126 -15.58 -21.64 -2.78
CA ASP A 126 -15.50 -21.22 -1.36
C ASP A 126 -14.38 -20.19 -1.20
N PRO A 127 -14.67 -18.98 -0.65
CA PRO A 127 -13.70 -17.89 -0.51
C PRO A 127 -12.52 -18.22 0.40
N PHE A 128 -12.59 -19.28 1.20
CA PHE A 128 -11.51 -19.71 2.10
C PHE A 128 -10.95 -21.09 1.76
N ALA A 129 -11.31 -21.68 0.60
CA ALA A 129 -10.73 -22.95 0.15
C ALA A 129 -9.34 -22.79 -0.48
N ALA A 130 -8.96 -21.59 -0.90
CA ALA A 130 -7.71 -21.29 -1.63
C ALA A 130 -7.61 -22.12 -2.92
N THR A 131 -8.66 -22.10 -3.73
CA THR A 131 -8.80 -22.92 -4.93
C THR A 131 -7.89 -22.41 -6.05
N ILE A 132 -7.07 -23.30 -6.62
CA ILE A 132 -6.32 -23.00 -7.84
C ILE A 132 -7.14 -23.47 -9.04
N LYS A 133 -7.43 -22.56 -9.97
CA LYS A 133 -8.20 -22.82 -11.18
C LYS A 133 -7.79 -21.85 -12.29
N ASP A 134 -7.63 -22.34 -13.50
CA ASP A 134 -7.37 -21.55 -14.72
C ASP A 134 -6.17 -20.58 -14.60
N GLY A 135 -5.10 -20.99 -13.87
CA GLY A 135 -3.91 -20.16 -13.64
C GLY A 135 -4.05 -19.11 -12.55
N TYR A 136 -5.17 -19.10 -11.81
CA TYR A 136 -5.43 -18.20 -10.69
C TYR A 136 -5.53 -18.96 -9.37
N LEU A 137 -5.19 -18.29 -8.29
CA LEU A 137 -5.52 -18.69 -6.93
C LEU A 137 -6.67 -17.82 -6.45
N TYR A 138 -7.82 -18.45 -6.17
CA TYR A 138 -9.03 -17.79 -5.68
C TYR A 138 -9.08 -17.82 -4.16
N GLY A 139 -9.47 -16.72 -3.57
CA GLY A 139 -9.74 -16.64 -2.13
C GLY A 139 -9.81 -15.18 -1.65
N ARG A 140 -10.59 -14.94 -0.60
CA ARG A 140 -10.62 -13.66 0.06
C ARG A 140 -9.25 -13.35 0.69
N GLY A 141 -8.68 -12.17 0.37
CA GLY A 141 -7.33 -11.79 0.74
C GLY A 141 -6.25 -12.26 -0.26
N ALA A 142 -6.63 -12.87 -1.39
CA ALA A 142 -5.65 -13.26 -2.40
C ALA A 142 -4.90 -12.06 -2.98
N ILE A 143 -5.57 -10.91 -3.10
CA ILE A 143 -4.98 -9.63 -3.51
C ILE A 143 -4.69 -8.77 -2.28
N ASP A 144 -5.68 -8.64 -1.37
CA ASP A 144 -5.70 -7.70 -0.26
C ASP A 144 -5.88 -8.43 1.10
N ASP A 145 -4.80 -8.71 1.86
CA ASP A 145 -3.39 -8.45 1.54
C ASP A 145 -2.51 -9.70 1.77
N LYS A 146 -3.13 -10.90 1.89
CA LYS A 146 -2.40 -12.17 2.11
C LYS A 146 -1.48 -12.54 0.94
N GLY A 147 -1.78 -12.03 -0.27
CA GLY A 147 -0.88 -12.14 -1.42
C GLY A 147 0.46 -11.48 -1.15
N MET A 148 0.45 -10.23 -0.70
CA MET A 148 1.69 -9.51 -0.33
C MET A 148 2.31 -10.11 0.93
N LEU A 149 1.49 -10.51 1.91
CA LEU A 149 1.96 -11.18 3.12
C LEU A 149 2.78 -12.45 2.80
N SER A 150 2.32 -13.28 1.83
CA SER A 150 3.04 -14.47 1.38
C SER A 150 4.34 -14.15 0.65
N ALA A 151 4.34 -13.11 -0.20
CA ALA A 151 5.54 -12.67 -0.91
C ALA A 151 6.57 -12.03 0.03
N ASN A 152 6.12 -11.33 1.09
CA ASN A 152 6.99 -10.80 2.14
C ASN A 152 7.61 -11.93 2.98
N LEU A 153 6.80 -12.95 3.37
CA LEU A 153 7.29 -14.13 4.08
C LEU A 153 8.38 -14.85 3.26
N GLU A 154 8.11 -15.13 1.98
CA GLU A 154 9.10 -15.77 1.09
C GLU A 154 10.36 -14.91 0.94
N THR A 155 10.22 -13.57 0.87
CA THR A 155 11.37 -12.65 0.83
C THR A 155 12.24 -12.79 2.08
N MET A 156 11.65 -12.89 3.27
CA MET A 156 12.40 -13.12 4.52
C MET A 156 13.16 -14.45 4.49
N LEU A 157 12.50 -15.53 4.04
CA LEU A 157 13.11 -16.85 3.89
C LEU A 157 14.25 -16.86 2.87
N LEU A 158 14.07 -16.20 1.74
CA LEU A 158 15.11 -16.09 0.70
C LEU A 158 16.31 -15.26 1.18
N LEU A 159 16.10 -14.12 1.87
CA LEU A 159 17.19 -13.34 2.44
C LEU A 159 17.97 -14.15 3.48
N LYS A 160 17.29 -14.91 4.33
CA LYS A 160 17.92 -15.82 5.30
C LYS A 160 18.75 -16.89 4.59
N ARG A 161 18.12 -17.70 3.74
CA ARG A 161 18.71 -18.89 3.10
C ARG A 161 19.76 -18.55 2.03
N LYS A 162 19.60 -17.44 1.28
CA LYS A 162 20.45 -17.12 0.10
C LYS A 162 21.49 -16.06 0.37
N VAL A 163 21.38 -15.31 1.46
CA VAL A 163 22.35 -14.28 1.83
C VAL A 163 23.01 -14.65 3.17
N ILE A 164 22.24 -14.69 4.28
CA ILE A 164 22.79 -14.82 5.63
C ILE A 164 23.44 -16.20 5.83
N ASP A 165 22.72 -17.29 5.50
CA ASP A 165 23.24 -18.67 5.66
C ASP A 165 24.37 -19.01 4.67
N LYS A 166 24.63 -18.14 3.68
CA LYS A 166 25.77 -18.24 2.77
C LYS A 166 26.97 -17.38 3.21
N GLY A 167 26.94 -16.86 4.44
CA GLY A 167 28.01 -16.03 5.00
C GLY A 167 27.99 -14.58 4.54
N GLY A 168 26.90 -14.15 3.89
CA GLY A 168 26.68 -12.74 3.57
C GLY A 168 26.09 -11.96 4.76
N SER A 169 26.12 -10.62 4.64
CA SER A 169 25.48 -9.74 5.64
C SER A 169 24.64 -8.69 4.95
N LEU A 170 23.59 -8.24 5.64
CA LEU A 170 22.77 -7.10 5.24
C LEU A 170 23.35 -5.85 5.92
N THR A 171 23.30 -4.69 5.25
CA THR A 171 23.77 -3.41 5.82
C THR A 171 22.78 -2.82 6.82
N ARG A 172 21.54 -3.30 6.84
CA ARG A 172 20.44 -2.89 7.72
C ARG A 172 19.59 -4.07 8.14
N ASP A 173 18.92 -3.97 9.26
CA ASP A 173 17.92 -4.96 9.65
C ASP A 173 16.75 -4.91 8.66
N VAL A 174 16.17 -6.09 8.38
CA VAL A 174 14.87 -6.21 7.73
C VAL A 174 13.86 -6.65 8.78
N ILE A 175 12.86 -5.81 9.00
CA ILE A 175 11.77 -6.05 9.94
C ILE A 175 10.56 -6.46 9.12
N PHE A 176 10.00 -7.64 9.41
CA PHE A 176 8.73 -8.07 8.82
C PHE A 176 7.61 -7.85 9.82
N VAL A 177 6.60 -7.07 9.44
CA VAL A 177 5.42 -6.78 10.26
C VAL A 177 4.19 -7.35 9.57
N ALA A 178 3.47 -8.22 10.28
CA ALA A 178 2.12 -8.66 9.88
C ALA A 178 1.14 -8.16 10.95
N ASN A 179 0.32 -7.18 10.59
CA ASN A 179 -0.60 -6.53 11.52
C ASN A 179 -2.06 -6.95 11.30
N SER A 180 -2.87 -6.72 12.30
CA SER A 180 -4.33 -6.87 12.27
C SER A 180 -5.01 -5.54 12.02
N ASP A 181 -6.33 -5.59 11.77
CA ASP A 181 -7.26 -4.47 11.89
C ASP A 181 -7.11 -3.37 10.85
N GLU A 182 -6.36 -3.57 9.79
CA GLU A 182 -6.19 -2.57 8.74
C GLU A 182 -7.55 -2.18 8.13
N GLU A 183 -8.36 -3.17 7.82
CA GLU A 183 -9.69 -3.05 7.18
C GLU A 183 -10.74 -2.37 8.08
N ALA A 184 -10.44 -2.19 9.37
CA ALA A 184 -11.32 -1.53 10.33
C ALA A 184 -10.68 -0.34 11.05
N GLY A 185 -9.54 0.16 10.54
CA GLY A 185 -8.91 1.40 11.01
C GLY A 185 -7.55 1.24 11.68
N GLY A 186 -7.06 0.00 11.92
CA GLY A 186 -5.69 -0.29 12.35
C GLY A 186 -5.37 -0.01 13.82
N ASP A 187 -6.39 0.18 14.67
CA ASP A 187 -6.16 0.53 16.08
C ASP A 187 -5.62 -0.65 16.89
N TRP A 188 -6.00 -1.89 16.57
CA TRP A 188 -5.50 -3.13 17.17
C TRP A 188 -4.25 -3.69 16.48
N GLY A 189 -3.88 -3.15 15.31
CA GLY A 189 -2.72 -3.54 14.52
C GLY A 189 -1.56 -2.56 14.64
N MET A 190 -1.28 -1.83 13.57
CA MET A 190 -0.16 -0.88 13.53
C MET A 190 -0.30 0.24 14.57
N GLY A 191 -1.51 0.72 14.82
CA GLY A 191 -1.76 1.71 15.87
C GLY A 191 -1.32 1.22 17.25
N TRP A 192 -1.68 -0.03 17.60
CA TRP A 192 -1.28 -0.65 18.85
C TRP A 192 0.23 -0.87 18.95
N LEU A 193 0.88 -1.35 17.87
CA LEU A 193 2.34 -1.54 17.82
C LEU A 193 3.09 -0.23 18.04
N ILE A 194 2.67 0.85 17.38
CA ILE A 194 3.27 2.18 17.53
C ILE A 194 3.14 2.69 18.97
N GLN A 195 1.99 2.44 19.60
CA GLN A 195 1.74 2.92 20.96
C GLN A 195 2.47 2.11 22.03
N ASN A 196 2.57 0.78 21.88
CA ASN A 196 3.07 -0.12 22.94
C ASN A 196 4.49 -0.62 22.68
N HIS A 197 4.93 -0.71 21.40
CA HIS A 197 6.22 -1.25 20.98
C HIS A 197 6.86 -0.43 19.85
N PRO A 198 6.99 0.90 19.99
CA PRO A 198 7.52 1.77 18.93
C PRO A 198 8.93 1.39 18.47
N GLU A 199 9.74 0.80 19.34
CA GLU A 199 11.11 0.33 19.05
C GLU A 199 11.14 -0.82 18.04
N LEU A 200 10.08 -1.64 17.98
CA LEU A 200 9.99 -2.76 17.04
C LEU A 200 9.68 -2.32 15.60
N VAL A 201 9.01 -1.17 15.46
CA VAL A 201 8.56 -0.63 14.17
C VAL A 201 9.27 0.67 13.77
N LYS A 202 10.43 0.96 14.39
CA LYS A 202 11.26 2.11 14.04
C LYS A 202 12.21 1.77 12.89
N ALA A 203 12.07 2.47 11.75
CA ALA A 203 12.88 2.24 10.56
C ALA A 203 13.09 3.54 9.75
N GLU A 204 14.02 3.52 8.78
CA GLU A 204 14.16 4.57 7.78
C GLU A 204 13.08 4.47 6.71
N PHE A 205 12.84 3.23 6.26
CA PHE A 205 11.91 2.91 5.18
C PHE A 205 10.88 1.87 5.62
N ALA A 206 9.69 1.94 5.00
CA ALA A 206 8.70 0.87 5.04
C ALA A 206 8.16 0.60 3.63
N LEU A 207 7.97 -0.68 3.32
CA LEU A 207 7.29 -1.16 2.13
C LEU A 207 6.02 -1.88 2.57
N ASN A 208 4.88 -1.33 2.18
CA ASN A 208 3.53 -1.78 2.52
C ASN A 208 2.71 -2.00 1.25
N GLU A 209 1.44 -2.36 1.41
CA GLU A 209 0.43 -2.37 0.35
C GLU A 209 0.04 -0.96 -0.10
N GLY A 210 -0.80 -0.84 -1.15
CA GLY A 210 -1.47 0.40 -1.55
C GLY A 210 -1.10 0.99 -2.92
N GLY A 211 -0.14 0.41 -3.63
CA GLY A 211 0.16 0.74 -5.03
C GLY A 211 -0.68 -0.06 -6.01
N ARG A 212 -0.22 -0.14 -7.25
CA ARG A 212 -0.83 -1.02 -8.28
C ARG A 212 0.12 -1.31 -9.42
N THR A 213 0.03 -2.51 -9.97
CA THR A 213 0.80 -2.92 -11.14
C THR A 213 -0.16 -3.30 -12.26
N ARG A 214 -0.14 -2.53 -13.36
CA ARG A 214 -1.22 -2.54 -14.35
C ARG A 214 -0.84 -3.22 -15.66
N ILE A 215 -1.71 -4.14 -16.07
CA ILE A 215 -1.76 -4.64 -17.44
C ILE A 215 -2.66 -3.71 -18.26
N VAL A 216 -2.13 -3.14 -19.33
CA VAL A 216 -2.87 -2.28 -20.26
C VAL A 216 -2.74 -2.89 -21.66
N ARG A 217 -3.88 -3.14 -22.33
CA ARG A 217 -3.93 -3.83 -23.63
C ARG A 217 -3.15 -5.14 -23.65
N GLY A 218 -3.29 -5.95 -22.59
CA GLY A 218 -2.71 -7.29 -22.47
C GLY A 218 -1.22 -7.32 -22.13
N LYS A 219 -0.59 -6.17 -21.78
CA LYS A 219 0.83 -6.11 -21.40
C LYS A 219 1.02 -5.38 -20.07
N PRO A 220 1.86 -5.89 -19.16
CA PRO A 220 2.29 -5.13 -17.99
C PRO A 220 2.96 -3.82 -18.44
N LEU A 221 2.38 -2.69 -18.07
CA LEU A 221 2.81 -1.37 -18.56
C LEU A 221 3.54 -0.57 -17.49
N TYR A 222 2.98 -0.49 -16.28
CA TYR A 222 3.57 0.30 -15.22
C TYR A 222 3.31 -0.28 -13.84
N MET A 223 4.21 0.05 -12.90
CA MET A 223 4.00 -0.09 -11.47
C MET A 223 3.87 1.30 -10.85
N ALA A 224 2.73 1.56 -10.22
CA ALA A 224 2.49 2.76 -9.46
C ALA A 224 2.87 2.51 -8.00
N VAL A 225 3.91 3.16 -7.53
CA VAL A 225 4.39 3.07 -6.14
C VAL A 225 3.77 4.20 -5.35
N GLN A 226 2.91 3.85 -4.40
CA GLN A 226 2.30 4.82 -3.51
C GLN A 226 3.39 5.47 -2.65
N ASN A 227 3.49 6.78 -2.69
CA ASN A 227 4.33 7.57 -1.80
C ASN A 227 3.51 8.56 -0.96
N THR A 228 2.22 8.64 -1.24
CA THR A 228 1.23 9.44 -0.49
C THR A 228 -0.17 8.90 -0.79
N GLU A 229 -1.15 9.27 0.02
CA GLU A 229 -2.52 8.80 -0.11
C GLU A 229 -3.52 9.87 0.27
N LYS A 230 -4.78 9.69 -0.11
CA LYS A 230 -5.88 10.54 0.34
C LYS A 230 -6.21 10.30 1.80
N VAL A 231 -6.71 11.34 2.45
CA VAL A 231 -7.19 11.28 3.83
C VAL A 231 -8.67 10.96 3.85
N SER A 232 -9.06 9.89 4.53
CA SER A 232 -10.46 9.46 4.67
C SER A 232 -11.13 10.14 5.84
N HIS A 233 -12.29 10.75 5.62
CA HIS A 233 -13.10 11.37 6.65
C HIS A 233 -14.54 10.89 6.55
N VAL A 234 -15.24 10.80 7.69
CA VAL A 234 -16.66 10.50 7.75
C VAL A 234 -17.42 11.72 8.24
N VAL A 235 -18.37 12.19 7.43
CA VAL A 235 -19.19 13.37 7.74
C VAL A 235 -20.65 13.03 7.53
N GLU A 236 -21.50 13.35 8.47
CA GLU A 236 -22.95 13.23 8.32
C GLU A 236 -23.57 14.55 7.85
N VAL A 237 -24.49 14.42 6.90
CA VAL A 237 -25.39 15.48 6.45
C VAL A 237 -26.71 15.26 7.16
N VAL A 238 -27.07 16.18 8.04
CA VAL A 238 -28.26 16.08 8.90
C VAL A 238 -29.29 17.11 8.44
N ALA A 239 -30.41 16.65 7.93
CA ALA A 239 -31.55 17.49 7.55
C ALA A 239 -32.61 17.43 8.64
N THR A 240 -33.00 18.57 9.18
CA THR A 240 -34.04 18.70 10.22
C THR A 240 -35.29 19.33 9.69
N GLY A 241 -36.42 19.10 10.39
CA GLY A 241 -37.71 19.69 10.07
C GLY A 241 -38.81 19.26 11.03
N THR A 242 -40.03 19.62 10.67
CA THR A 242 -41.20 19.25 11.51
C THR A 242 -41.65 17.84 11.19
N GLY A 243 -41.64 16.96 12.20
CA GLY A 243 -42.26 15.64 12.15
C GLY A 243 -43.78 15.72 12.23
N GLY A 244 -44.46 14.66 11.79
CA GLY A 244 -45.93 14.63 11.85
C GLY A 244 -46.57 13.40 11.24
N HIS A 245 -47.89 13.40 11.17
CA HIS A 245 -48.65 12.31 10.56
C HIS A 245 -48.55 12.38 9.02
N ALA A 246 -48.21 11.29 8.37
CA ALA A 246 -47.96 11.27 6.92
C ALA A 246 -49.19 11.56 6.04
N SER A 247 -50.41 11.45 6.60
CA SER A 247 -51.65 11.85 5.89
C SER A 247 -51.74 13.35 5.66
N VAL A 248 -50.93 14.17 6.36
CA VAL A 248 -50.82 15.62 6.15
C VAL A 248 -49.41 15.92 5.65
N PRO A 249 -49.22 16.05 4.29
CA PRO A 249 -47.91 16.32 3.71
C PRO A 249 -47.34 17.66 4.19
N LEU A 250 -46.16 17.61 4.84
CA LEU A 250 -45.48 18.80 5.36
C LEU A 250 -44.43 19.30 4.38
N LYS A 251 -44.46 20.63 4.09
CA LYS A 251 -43.44 21.26 3.21
C LYS A 251 -42.00 21.14 3.74
N GLY A 252 -41.87 21.05 5.07
CA GLY A 252 -40.58 20.94 5.77
C GLY A 252 -40.08 19.51 5.98
N ASN A 253 -40.59 18.50 5.26
CA ASN A 253 -40.24 17.09 5.46
C ASN A 253 -38.71 16.90 5.30
N PRO A 254 -38.00 16.42 6.38
CA PRO A 254 -36.56 16.25 6.40
C PRO A 254 -36.02 15.26 5.33
N ILE A 255 -36.77 14.21 5.01
CA ILE A 255 -36.36 13.25 3.95
C ILE A 255 -36.26 13.95 2.61
N LEU A 256 -37.26 14.76 2.26
CA LEU A 256 -37.24 15.52 0.99
C LEU A 256 -36.16 16.63 0.99
N ARG A 257 -35.89 17.21 2.16
CA ARG A 257 -34.80 18.19 2.33
C ARG A 257 -33.45 17.51 2.14
N LEU A 258 -33.23 16.36 2.78
CA LEU A 258 -32.00 15.56 2.60
C LEU A 258 -31.81 15.15 1.13
N GLY A 259 -32.87 14.72 0.45
CA GLY A 259 -32.81 14.39 -0.99
C GLY A 259 -32.31 15.56 -1.84
N ARG A 260 -32.83 16.79 -1.60
CA ARG A 260 -32.32 18.00 -2.30
C ARG A 260 -30.87 18.29 -1.97
N ALA A 261 -30.46 18.15 -0.71
CA ALA A 261 -29.07 18.32 -0.27
C ALA A 261 -28.14 17.31 -0.96
N LEU A 262 -28.53 16.03 -1.04
CA LEU A 262 -27.75 15.00 -1.74
C LEU A 262 -27.61 15.26 -3.23
N VAL A 263 -28.65 15.75 -3.90
CA VAL A 263 -28.57 16.17 -5.32
C VAL A 263 -27.60 17.34 -5.49
N ALA A 264 -27.65 18.34 -4.59
CA ALA A 264 -26.72 19.47 -4.64
C ALA A 264 -25.25 19.02 -4.40
N ILE A 265 -25.04 18.10 -3.45
CA ILE A 265 -23.72 17.49 -3.17
C ILE A 265 -23.23 16.67 -4.38
N GLY A 266 -24.09 15.85 -4.98
CA GLY A 266 -23.75 15.02 -6.15
C GLY A 266 -23.39 15.84 -7.40
N ASN A 267 -23.99 17.01 -7.55
CA ASN A 267 -23.66 17.95 -8.62
C ASN A 267 -22.44 18.84 -8.31
N HIS A 268 -21.96 18.85 -7.05
CA HIS A 268 -20.79 19.64 -6.68
C HIS A 268 -19.52 18.95 -7.16
N ARG A 269 -18.66 19.71 -7.83
CA ARG A 269 -17.35 19.23 -8.26
C ARG A 269 -16.25 20.00 -7.55
N GLU A 270 -15.40 19.27 -6.82
CA GLU A 270 -14.25 19.85 -6.15
C GLU A 270 -13.23 20.42 -7.15
N PRO A 271 -12.51 21.51 -6.79
CA PRO A 271 -11.51 22.13 -7.64
C PRO A 271 -10.39 21.16 -8.03
N LEU A 272 -9.88 21.34 -9.27
CA LEU A 272 -8.69 20.63 -9.74
C LEU A 272 -7.46 21.02 -8.94
N GLN A 273 -6.68 20.03 -8.51
CA GLN A 273 -5.41 20.20 -7.86
C GLN A 273 -4.39 19.17 -8.32
N VAL A 274 -3.30 19.62 -8.88
CA VAL A 274 -2.22 18.75 -9.36
C VAL A 274 -1.07 18.79 -8.33
N LYS A 275 -1.03 17.77 -7.46
CA LYS A 275 0.06 17.60 -6.48
C LYS A 275 1.36 17.17 -7.16
N PRO A 276 2.55 17.35 -6.55
CA PRO A 276 3.83 16.94 -7.13
C PRO A 276 3.85 15.47 -7.57
N THR A 277 3.42 14.55 -6.71
CA THR A 277 3.28 13.12 -7.03
C THR A 277 2.39 12.89 -8.25
N THR A 278 1.19 13.49 -8.28
CA THR A 278 0.24 13.34 -9.39
C THR A 278 0.78 13.92 -10.69
N ARG A 279 1.54 15.02 -10.62
CA ARG A 279 2.22 15.62 -11.77
C ARG A 279 3.22 14.64 -12.37
N GLU A 280 4.09 14.06 -11.54
CA GLU A 280 5.13 13.13 -11.98
C GLU A 280 4.51 11.83 -12.50
N PHE A 281 3.48 11.30 -11.83
CA PHE A 281 2.69 10.16 -12.30
C PHE A 281 2.22 10.34 -13.75
N PHE A 282 1.50 11.43 -14.03
CA PHE A 282 0.99 11.68 -15.39
C PHE A 282 2.08 12.03 -16.39
N LEU A 283 3.14 12.72 -15.96
CA LEU A 283 4.27 13.04 -16.83
C LEU A 283 4.96 11.79 -17.35
N GLN A 284 5.23 10.83 -16.47
CA GLN A 284 5.89 9.58 -16.86
C GLN A 284 4.95 8.68 -17.68
N LEU A 285 3.69 8.54 -17.27
CA LEU A 285 2.72 7.74 -18.03
C LEU A 285 2.46 8.30 -19.43
N SER A 286 2.46 9.64 -19.62
CA SER A 286 2.25 10.26 -20.93
C SER A 286 3.24 9.80 -22.00
N ARG A 287 4.43 9.31 -21.60
CA ARG A 287 5.49 8.86 -22.51
C ARG A 287 5.29 7.44 -23.03
N VAL A 288 4.50 6.63 -22.31
CA VAL A 288 4.33 5.19 -22.59
C VAL A 288 2.86 4.80 -22.81
N TRP A 289 1.93 5.73 -22.58
CA TRP A 289 0.50 5.42 -22.64
C TRP A 289 0.05 5.11 -24.09
N PRO A 290 -0.68 4.01 -24.31
CA PRO A 290 -0.98 3.55 -25.68
C PRO A 290 -1.98 4.42 -26.47
N SER A 291 -2.80 5.20 -25.80
CA SER A 291 -3.75 6.14 -26.42
C SER A 291 -3.13 7.52 -26.55
N ARG A 292 -2.93 8.02 -27.77
CA ARG A 292 -2.34 9.35 -28.02
C ARG A 292 -3.15 10.49 -27.39
N SER A 293 -4.47 10.42 -27.41
CA SER A 293 -5.33 11.45 -26.81
C SER A 293 -5.21 11.50 -25.30
N GLU A 294 -5.18 10.34 -24.64
CA GLU A 294 -4.98 10.24 -23.19
C GLU A 294 -3.55 10.59 -22.79
N ALA A 295 -2.54 10.16 -23.56
CA ALA A 295 -1.14 10.53 -23.35
C ALA A 295 -0.97 12.06 -23.41
N GLN A 296 -1.58 12.73 -24.40
CA GLN A 296 -1.57 14.19 -24.48
C GLN A 296 -2.30 14.83 -23.30
N ALA A 297 -3.43 14.28 -22.87
CA ALA A 297 -4.17 14.76 -21.70
C ALA A 297 -3.36 14.62 -20.40
N MET A 298 -2.62 13.51 -20.23
CA MET A 298 -1.68 13.31 -19.13
C MET A 298 -0.57 14.35 -19.14
N ALA A 299 0.05 14.61 -20.31
CA ALA A 299 1.07 15.64 -20.49
C ALA A 299 0.52 17.05 -20.20
N ASP A 300 -0.73 17.31 -20.56
CA ASP A 300 -1.41 18.58 -20.29
C ASP A 300 -1.65 18.78 -18.79
N VAL A 301 -2.12 17.75 -18.07
CA VAL A 301 -2.26 17.78 -16.60
C VAL A 301 -0.93 18.00 -15.93
N ALA A 302 0.14 17.35 -16.40
CA ALA A 302 1.48 17.50 -15.86
C ALA A 302 2.12 18.87 -16.12
N SER A 303 1.58 19.68 -17.02
CA SER A 303 2.10 21.00 -17.36
C SER A 303 2.00 22.00 -16.19
N LYS A 304 2.69 23.15 -16.28
CA LYS A 304 2.57 24.26 -15.33
C LYS A 304 1.41 25.22 -15.70
N SER A 305 0.80 25.08 -16.88
CA SER A 305 -0.27 25.95 -17.36
C SER A 305 -1.63 25.53 -16.80
N PRO A 306 -2.35 26.37 -16.04
CA PRO A 306 -3.69 26.05 -15.53
C PRO A 306 -4.68 25.71 -16.64
N ALA A 307 -4.62 26.40 -17.79
CA ALA A 307 -5.51 26.14 -18.92
C ALA A 307 -5.27 24.74 -19.52
N ARG A 308 -3.99 24.32 -19.67
CA ARG A 308 -3.65 22.97 -20.12
C ARG A 308 -4.11 21.93 -19.09
N GLN A 309 -3.84 22.16 -17.81
CA GLN A 309 -4.30 21.26 -16.73
C GLN A 309 -5.80 21.02 -16.78
N GLN A 310 -6.59 22.08 -16.91
CA GLN A 310 -8.07 21.99 -17.03
C GLN A 310 -8.49 21.21 -18.28
N ARG A 311 -7.84 21.43 -19.43
CA ARG A 311 -8.13 20.69 -20.66
C ARG A 311 -7.83 19.20 -20.50
N GLY A 312 -6.63 18.85 -20.00
CA GLY A 312 -6.24 17.46 -19.77
C GLY A 312 -7.14 16.77 -18.76
N ALA A 313 -7.45 17.42 -17.64
CA ALA A 313 -8.32 16.89 -16.59
C ALA A 313 -9.77 16.60 -17.09
N ARG A 314 -10.29 17.33 -18.09
CA ARG A 314 -11.59 17.03 -18.69
C ARG A 314 -11.57 15.70 -19.47
N VAL A 315 -10.49 15.42 -20.17
CA VAL A 315 -10.31 14.15 -20.92
C VAL A 315 -10.13 12.99 -19.94
N LEU A 316 -9.27 13.17 -18.93
CA LEU A 316 -8.96 12.12 -17.94
C LEU A 316 -10.13 11.83 -16.99
N ALA A 317 -11.12 12.74 -16.88
CA ALA A 317 -12.33 12.53 -16.07
C ALA A 317 -13.20 11.35 -16.54
N ASN A 318 -13.00 10.86 -17.76
CA ASN A 318 -13.65 9.64 -18.26
C ASN A 318 -13.10 8.35 -17.59
N THR A 319 -11.97 8.44 -16.92
CA THR A 319 -11.39 7.35 -16.14
C THR A 319 -11.48 7.73 -14.65
N PRO A 320 -12.39 7.12 -13.87
CA PRO A 320 -12.69 7.57 -12.50
C PRO A 320 -11.45 7.67 -11.59
N VAL A 321 -10.52 6.72 -11.67
CA VAL A 321 -9.30 6.73 -10.86
C VAL A 321 -8.38 7.90 -11.20
N PHE A 322 -8.34 8.34 -12.47
CA PHE A 322 -7.53 9.49 -12.87
C PHE A 322 -8.15 10.83 -12.43
N ASP A 323 -9.48 10.94 -12.42
CA ASP A 323 -10.14 12.13 -11.85
C ASP A 323 -9.98 12.16 -10.32
N ALA A 324 -10.07 10.99 -9.68
CA ALA A 324 -9.97 10.87 -8.23
C ALA A 324 -8.62 11.36 -7.68
N VAL A 325 -7.49 11.14 -8.36
CA VAL A 325 -6.17 11.64 -7.91
C VAL A 325 -5.96 13.14 -8.17
N LEU A 326 -6.91 13.79 -8.83
CA LEU A 326 -6.88 15.21 -9.19
C LEU A 326 -7.77 16.09 -8.31
N ARG A 327 -8.64 15.51 -7.48
CA ARG A 327 -9.65 16.24 -6.69
C ARG A 327 -9.91 15.57 -5.35
N ASN A 328 -10.47 16.33 -4.41
CA ASN A 328 -11.13 15.70 -3.27
C ASN A 328 -12.33 14.88 -3.78
N GLY A 329 -12.53 13.70 -3.20
CA GLY A 329 -13.67 12.83 -3.50
C GLY A 329 -14.77 12.97 -2.44
N ILE A 330 -16.02 12.87 -2.86
CA ILE A 330 -17.18 12.91 -1.97
C ILE A 330 -18.14 11.83 -2.42
N SER A 331 -18.43 10.86 -1.54
CA SER A 331 -19.36 9.76 -1.82
C SER A 331 -20.39 9.65 -0.70
N ALA A 332 -21.66 9.67 -1.06
CA ALA A 332 -22.72 9.30 -0.12
C ALA A 332 -22.80 7.78 -0.01
N THR A 333 -22.72 7.24 1.20
CA THR A 333 -22.58 5.79 1.43
C THR A 333 -23.75 5.20 2.22
N ILE A 334 -24.37 5.97 3.12
CA ILE A 334 -25.51 5.52 3.97
C ILE A 334 -26.56 6.61 3.98
N VAL A 335 -27.85 6.21 3.97
CA VAL A 335 -28.98 7.11 4.17
C VAL A 335 -29.91 6.51 5.22
N LYS A 336 -30.32 7.32 6.20
CA LYS A 336 -31.26 6.94 7.27
C LYS A 336 -32.34 8.02 7.40
N GLY A 337 -33.61 7.60 7.55
CA GLY A 337 -34.71 8.56 7.77
C GLY A 337 -36.06 7.85 7.93
N GLY A 338 -36.75 8.19 9.00
CA GLY A 338 -38.06 7.57 9.33
C GLY A 338 -37.95 6.16 9.91
N ILE A 339 -38.99 5.76 10.66
CA ILE A 339 -39.07 4.44 11.29
C ILE A 339 -40.43 3.75 11.02
N ARG A 340 -41.41 4.50 10.50
CA ARG A 340 -42.76 4.00 10.17
C ARG A 340 -43.29 4.72 8.95
N SER A 341 -44.05 4.01 8.12
CA SER A 341 -44.62 4.53 6.87
C SER A 341 -45.64 5.66 7.04
N ASN A 342 -46.29 5.73 8.19
CA ASN A 342 -47.30 6.73 8.52
C ASN A 342 -46.79 7.93 9.36
N VAL A 343 -45.45 8.04 9.55
CA VAL A 343 -44.80 9.10 10.35
C VAL A 343 -43.77 9.84 9.52
N ILE A 344 -43.89 11.15 9.40
CA ILE A 344 -42.85 12.04 8.89
C ILE A 344 -41.83 12.25 10.01
N PRO A 345 -40.54 11.86 9.85
CA PRO A 345 -39.54 12.05 10.89
C PRO A 345 -39.19 13.53 11.11
N ALA A 346 -38.63 13.88 12.27
CA ALA A 346 -38.08 15.21 12.53
C ALA A 346 -36.67 15.39 11.98
N GLU A 347 -35.98 14.29 11.62
CA GLU A 347 -34.61 14.27 11.14
C GLU A 347 -34.42 13.19 10.04
N ALA A 348 -33.54 13.48 9.07
CA ALA A 348 -33.01 12.50 8.13
C ALA A 348 -31.50 12.74 7.97
N VAL A 349 -30.71 11.65 7.87
CA VAL A 349 -29.24 11.70 7.89
C VAL A 349 -28.67 10.94 6.68
N ALA A 350 -27.64 11.51 6.07
CA ALA A 350 -26.79 10.77 5.13
C ALA A 350 -25.35 10.79 5.60
N THR A 351 -24.65 9.68 5.43
CA THR A 351 -23.22 9.59 5.69
C THR A 351 -22.45 9.83 4.39
N LEU A 352 -21.49 10.74 4.45
CA LEU A 352 -20.52 11.00 3.37
C LEU A 352 -19.16 10.45 3.76
N ASN A 353 -18.55 9.64 2.90
CA ASN A 353 -17.12 9.41 2.88
C ASN A 353 -16.46 10.50 2.06
N ILE A 354 -15.64 11.33 2.70
CA ILE A 354 -14.91 12.44 2.06
C ILE A 354 -13.44 12.08 2.03
N ARG A 355 -12.88 11.97 0.83
CA ARG A 355 -11.46 11.68 0.58
C ARG A 355 -10.73 12.96 0.17
N THR A 356 -10.05 13.64 1.11
CA THR A 356 -9.27 14.84 0.78
C THR A 356 -7.90 14.48 0.21
N LEU A 357 -7.38 15.36 -0.67
CA LEU A 357 -5.97 15.30 -1.07
C LEU A 357 -5.07 15.66 0.11
N PRO A 358 -3.85 15.10 0.21
CA PRO A 358 -2.91 15.39 1.30
C PRO A 358 -2.68 16.89 1.48
N GLY A 359 -2.69 17.33 2.75
CA GLY A 359 -2.55 18.74 3.12
C GLY A 359 -3.76 19.61 2.78
N PHE A 360 -4.94 19.02 2.51
CA PHE A 360 -6.15 19.76 2.20
C PHE A 360 -7.13 19.76 3.37
N SER A 361 -7.60 20.95 3.74
CA SER A 361 -8.52 21.10 4.89
C SER A 361 -9.91 20.55 4.60
N LEU A 362 -10.34 19.56 5.38
CA LEU A 362 -11.73 19.05 5.40
C LEU A 362 -12.73 20.20 5.59
N ASP A 363 -12.45 21.14 6.50
CA ASP A 363 -13.35 22.26 6.80
C ASP A 363 -13.60 23.14 5.58
N SER A 364 -12.61 23.22 4.67
CA SER A 364 -12.77 23.93 3.39
C SER A 364 -13.69 23.20 2.44
N VAL A 365 -13.66 21.85 2.42
CA VAL A 365 -14.62 21.03 1.65
C VAL A 365 -16.02 21.21 2.21
N VAL A 366 -16.19 21.06 3.53
CA VAL A 366 -17.50 21.21 4.20
C VAL A 366 -18.09 22.60 3.96
N ARG A 367 -17.28 23.67 4.01
CA ARG A 367 -17.78 25.03 3.66
C ARG A 367 -18.30 25.14 2.24
N ARG A 368 -17.65 24.50 1.25
CA ARG A 368 -18.13 24.48 -0.14
C ARG A 368 -19.42 23.68 -0.27
N LEU A 369 -19.53 22.55 0.43
CA LEU A 369 -20.73 21.73 0.43
C LEU A 369 -21.91 22.49 1.08
N LYS A 370 -21.68 23.16 2.23
CA LYS A 370 -22.71 24.03 2.84
C LYS A 370 -23.21 25.10 1.87
N LYS A 371 -22.29 25.72 1.14
CA LYS A 371 -22.64 26.73 0.11
C LYS A 371 -23.43 26.11 -1.06
N ALA A 372 -23.08 24.90 -1.48
CA ALA A 372 -23.78 24.20 -2.57
C ALA A 372 -25.21 23.78 -2.14
N VAL A 373 -25.38 23.29 -0.92
CA VAL A 373 -26.66 22.87 -0.37
C VAL A 373 -27.58 24.08 -0.09
N ASN A 374 -27.03 25.16 0.42
CA ASN A 374 -27.73 26.44 0.69
C ASN A 374 -29.08 26.28 1.41
N ASP A 375 -29.13 25.45 2.47
CA ASP A 375 -30.29 25.24 3.32
C ASP A 375 -29.83 25.29 4.79
N SER A 376 -30.34 26.26 5.57
CA SER A 376 -29.95 26.48 6.97
C SER A 376 -30.39 25.36 7.91
N LEU A 377 -31.34 24.52 7.51
CA LEU A 377 -31.81 23.35 8.26
C LEU A 377 -31.11 22.06 7.85
N VAL A 378 -30.02 22.20 7.07
CA VAL A 378 -29.07 21.12 6.75
C VAL A 378 -27.74 21.44 7.41
N SER A 379 -27.32 20.61 8.33
CA SER A 379 -26.03 20.70 9.02
C SER A 379 -25.08 19.59 8.58
N PHE A 380 -23.76 19.80 8.83
CA PHE A 380 -22.72 18.82 8.58
C PHE A 380 -22.04 18.51 9.91
N ARG A 381 -22.07 17.26 10.33
CA ARG A 381 -21.50 16.75 11.59
C ARG A 381 -20.29 15.87 11.27
N LEU A 382 -19.14 16.24 11.80
CA LEU A 382 -17.95 15.39 11.70
C LEU A 382 -18.12 14.17 12.59
N VAL A 383 -17.97 12.97 12.02
CA VAL A 383 -18.00 11.68 12.74
C VAL A 383 -16.57 11.21 12.94
N GLU A 384 -15.77 11.22 11.87
CA GLU A 384 -14.38 10.77 11.92
C GLU A 384 -13.50 11.70 11.11
N ARG A 385 -12.34 12.04 11.67
CA ARG A 385 -11.28 12.80 10.97
C ARG A 385 -10.11 11.88 10.72
N GLY A 386 -9.85 11.58 9.46
CA GLY A 386 -8.70 10.76 9.07
C GLY A 386 -7.36 11.44 9.29
N LEU A 387 -6.32 10.64 9.15
CA LEU A 387 -4.94 10.96 9.41
C LEU A 387 -4.28 11.54 8.16
N ASP A 388 -3.89 12.83 8.20
CA ASP A 388 -3.08 13.44 7.14
C ASP A 388 -1.59 13.24 7.44
N ALA A 389 -0.83 12.75 6.46
CA ALA A 389 0.58 12.44 6.61
C ALA A 389 1.41 13.05 5.47
N PRO A 390 2.69 13.38 5.71
CA PRO A 390 3.55 13.88 4.66
C PRO A 390 3.77 12.84 3.57
N ALA A 391 4.03 13.28 2.33
CA ALA A 391 4.43 12.38 1.26
C ALA A 391 5.86 11.89 1.46
N SER A 392 6.12 10.61 1.16
CA SER A 392 7.48 10.07 1.07
C SER A 392 8.18 10.58 -0.20
N ASP A 393 9.50 10.72 -0.14
CA ASP A 393 10.32 11.16 -1.26
C ASP A 393 10.47 10.06 -2.32
N PHE A 394 9.92 10.26 -3.51
CA PHE A 394 10.03 9.32 -4.62
C PHE A 394 11.41 9.33 -5.33
N SER A 395 12.40 10.07 -4.80
CA SER A 395 13.82 9.97 -5.17
C SER A 395 14.66 9.14 -4.17
N SER A 396 14.03 8.56 -3.15
CA SER A 396 14.70 7.81 -2.09
C SER A 396 15.39 6.53 -2.57
N PRO A 397 16.36 6.00 -1.79
CA PRO A 397 16.98 4.71 -2.09
C PRO A 397 15.99 3.55 -2.20
N LEU A 398 14.94 3.47 -1.36
CA LEU A 398 13.95 2.39 -1.46
C LEU A 398 13.10 2.52 -2.73
N PHE A 399 12.65 3.72 -3.08
CA PHE A 399 11.89 3.93 -4.33
C PHE A 399 12.73 3.51 -5.55
N SER A 400 14.01 3.90 -5.58
CA SER A 400 14.96 3.51 -6.64
C SER A 400 15.16 1.99 -6.67
N ALA A 401 15.31 1.34 -5.49
CA ALA A 401 15.46 -0.11 -5.40
C ALA A 401 14.23 -0.88 -5.94
N ILE A 402 13.00 -0.37 -5.67
CA ILE A 402 11.77 -0.92 -6.24
C ILE A 402 11.76 -0.77 -7.76
N ALA A 403 12.13 0.41 -8.28
CA ALA A 403 12.19 0.68 -9.71
C ALA A 403 13.20 -0.23 -10.44
N ASP A 404 14.38 -0.39 -9.87
CA ASP A 404 15.43 -1.25 -10.43
C ASP A 404 15.09 -2.74 -10.36
N ALA A 405 14.44 -3.18 -9.26
CA ALA A 405 13.95 -4.54 -9.12
C ALA A 405 12.84 -4.85 -10.16
N THR A 406 11.91 -3.93 -10.35
CA THR A 406 10.84 -4.05 -11.34
C THR A 406 11.40 -4.17 -12.75
N LYS A 407 12.36 -3.29 -13.12
CA LYS A 407 13.03 -3.33 -14.42
C LYS A 407 13.87 -4.60 -14.63
N ALA A 408 14.45 -5.15 -13.58
CA ALA A 408 15.18 -6.42 -13.66
C ALA A 408 14.26 -7.60 -14.00
N VAL A 409 13.00 -7.56 -13.54
CA VAL A 409 11.99 -8.59 -13.85
C VAL A 409 11.33 -8.30 -15.20
N ASN A 410 11.00 -7.05 -15.50
CA ASN A 410 10.42 -6.64 -16.78
C ASN A 410 10.99 -5.27 -17.23
N PRO A 411 11.98 -5.26 -18.13
CA PRO A 411 12.63 -4.03 -18.59
C PRO A 411 11.71 -3.01 -19.30
N GLN A 412 10.56 -3.44 -19.79
CA GLN A 412 9.61 -2.57 -20.51
C GLN A 412 8.68 -1.79 -19.58
N MET A 413 8.59 -2.18 -18.31
CA MET A 413 7.72 -1.50 -17.34
C MET A 413 8.34 -0.19 -16.87
N VAL A 414 7.47 0.82 -16.69
CA VAL A 414 7.82 2.06 -15.99
C VAL A 414 7.35 2.02 -14.56
N VAL A 415 8.15 2.56 -13.65
CA VAL A 415 7.79 2.72 -12.24
C VAL A 415 7.54 4.20 -11.98
N VAL A 416 6.36 4.52 -11.46
CA VAL A 416 5.90 5.89 -11.27
C VAL A 416 5.45 6.14 -9.83
N PRO A 417 5.65 7.34 -9.25
CA PRO A 417 5.10 7.67 -7.96
C PRO A 417 3.58 7.78 -8.05
N TYR A 418 2.87 7.42 -7.00
CA TYR A 418 1.42 7.37 -6.99
C TYR A 418 0.82 7.96 -5.73
N LEU A 419 -0.24 8.77 -5.91
CA LEU A 419 -1.13 9.21 -4.86
C LEU A 419 -2.30 8.23 -4.79
N SER A 420 -2.33 7.34 -3.78
CA SER A 420 -3.43 6.40 -3.62
C SER A 420 -4.74 7.11 -3.30
N THR A 421 -5.83 6.58 -3.84
CA THR A 421 -7.19 7.02 -3.50
C THR A 421 -7.72 6.36 -2.22
N GLY A 422 -7.11 5.24 -1.81
CA GLY A 422 -7.33 4.56 -0.54
C GLY A 422 -6.56 5.22 0.61
N ALA A 423 -6.68 4.64 1.80
CA ALA A 423 -5.89 4.96 2.98
C ALA A 423 -5.32 3.65 3.51
N THR A 424 -4.10 3.66 4.04
CA THR A 424 -3.38 2.49 4.53
C THR A 424 -2.65 2.82 5.83
N ASP A 425 -2.14 1.82 6.52
CA ASP A 425 -1.27 2.02 7.70
C ASP A 425 0.03 2.80 7.38
N SER A 426 0.39 2.96 6.11
CA SER A 426 1.54 3.77 5.69
C SER A 426 1.46 5.22 6.18
N ALA A 427 0.25 5.79 6.33
CA ALA A 427 0.08 7.13 6.88
C ALA A 427 0.60 7.24 8.32
N ARG A 428 0.35 6.23 9.16
CA ARG A 428 0.83 6.17 10.55
C ARG A 428 2.36 6.17 10.59
N LEU A 429 3.01 5.37 9.73
CA LEU A 429 4.46 5.31 9.63
C LEU A 429 5.06 6.61 9.11
N ARG A 430 4.44 7.25 8.12
CA ARG A 430 4.88 8.56 7.62
C ARG A 430 4.77 9.66 8.68
N GLN A 431 3.76 9.62 9.55
CA GLN A 431 3.67 10.55 10.69
C GLN A 431 4.78 10.36 11.71
N MET A 432 5.32 9.13 11.85
CA MET A 432 6.51 8.87 12.66
C MET A 432 7.82 9.33 12.00
N GLY A 433 7.76 9.93 10.81
CA GLY A 433 8.93 10.42 10.05
C GLY A 433 9.59 9.37 9.16
N MET A 434 9.01 8.18 8.99
CA MET A 434 9.50 7.17 8.07
C MET A 434 9.12 7.47 6.63
N GLN A 435 9.95 7.00 5.68
CA GLN A 435 9.64 7.01 4.26
C GLN A 435 8.88 5.72 3.91
N ALA A 436 7.54 5.74 3.97
CA ALA A 436 6.71 4.57 3.68
C ALA A 436 6.16 4.62 2.26
N TYR A 437 6.31 3.49 1.55
CA TYR A 437 5.86 3.28 0.17
C TYR A 437 4.90 2.11 0.12
N GLY A 438 3.88 2.23 -0.72
CA GLY A 438 2.94 1.16 -0.98
C GLY A 438 3.10 0.58 -2.39
N ILE A 439 3.07 -0.74 -2.50
CA ILE A 439 3.01 -1.44 -3.77
C ILE A 439 1.91 -2.49 -3.75
N LEU A 440 1.36 -2.78 -4.90
CA LEU A 440 0.65 -4.01 -5.20
C LEU A 440 1.41 -4.63 -6.38
N PRO A 441 2.45 -5.44 -6.10
CA PRO A 441 3.45 -5.79 -7.12
C PRO A 441 2.99 -6.91 -8.05
N PHE A 442 1.69 -7.12 -8.16
CA PHE A 442 1.08 -8.18 -8.95
C PHE A 442 0.49 -7.59 -10.23
N PRO A 443 1.09 -7.85 -11.42
CA PRO A 443 0.50 -7.38 -12.68
C PRO A 443 -0.91 -7.93 -12.86
N MET A 444 -1.90 -7.03 -12.89
CA MET A 444 -3.32 -7.37 -13.03
C MET A 444 -4.00 -6.49 -14.07
N ASN A 445 -5.02 -7.03 -14.71
CA ASN A 445 -5.95 -6.26 -15.51
C ASN A 445 -7.00 -5.59 -14.60
N GLN A 446 -7.87 -4.75 -15.19
CA GLN A 446 -8.90 -4.05 -14.42
C GLN A 446 -9.91 -5.02 -13.79
N ASP A 447 -10.32 -6.06 -14.52
CA ASP A 447 -11.34 -7.01 -14.06
C ASP A 447 -10.87 -7.82 -12.85
N ASP A 448 -9.57 -8.15 -12.76
CA ASP A 448 -9.01 -8.83 -11.61
C ASP A 448 -8.84 -7.88 -10.41
N GLU A 449 -8.40 -6.62 -10.66
CA GLU A 449 -8.28 -5.60 -9.60
C GLU A 449 -9.65 -5.21 -9.01
N ASP A 450 -10.70 -5.13 -9.82
CA ASP A 450 -12.06 -4.79 -9.38
C ASP A 450 -12.68 -5.89 -8.48
N ARG A 451 -12.02 -7.06 -8.38
CA ARG A 451 -12.43 -8.14 -7.45
C ARG A 451 -11.88 -7.95 -6.03
N MET A 452 -10.91 -7.06 -5.84
CA MET A 452 -10.48 -6.64 -4.51
C MET A 452 -11.71 -6.13 -3.73
N HIS A 453 -11.95 -6.63 -2.52
CA HIS A 453 -13.19 -6.41 -1.74
C HIS A 453 -14.49 -6.93 -2.42
N GLY A 454 -14.41 -7.41 -3.65
CA GLY A 454 -15.53 -7.98 -4.40
C GLY A 454 -15.68 -9.49 -4.22
N ASN A 455 -16.50 -10.12 -5.07
CA ASN A 455 -16.67 -11.56 -5.12
C ASN A 455 -15.66 -12.19 -6.09
N ASP A 456 -15.33 -13.47 -5.87
CA ASP A 456 -14.34 -14.20 -6.65
C ASP A 456 -12.98 -13.47 -6.73
N GLU A 457 -12.54 -12.89 -5.62
CA GLU A 457 -11.20 -12.33 -5.51
C GLU A 457 -10.17 -13.40 -5.82
N ARG A 458 -9.19 -13.04 -6.67
CA ARG A 458 -8.21 -13.99 -7.18
C ARG A 458 -6.93 -13.29 -7.63
N ILE A 459 -5.81 -13.99 -7.55
CA ILE A 459 -4.53 -13.53 -8.03
C ILE A 459 -4.00 -14.46 -9.13
N PRO A 460 -3.49 -13.94 -10.28
CA PRO A 460 -2.79 -14.77 -11.25
C PRO A 460 -1.51 -15.34 -10.62
N LEU A 461 -1.25 -16.63 -10.75
CA LEU A 461 -0.08 -17.28 -10.16
C LEU A 461 1.24 -16.68 -10.68
N GLU A 462 1.32 -16.34 -11.97
CA GLU A 462 2.50 -15.69 -12.56
C GLU A 462 2.73 -14.29 -11.97
N SER A 463 1.65 -13.57 -11.64
CA SER A 463 1.73 -12.25 -11.02
C SER A 463 2.25 -12.34 -9.59
N LEU A 464 1.87 -13.37 -8.84
CA LEU A 464 2.43 -13.66 -7.51
C LEU A 464 3.96 -13.88 -7.59
N LEU A 465 4.43 -14.68 -8.55
CA LEU A 465 5.86 -14.86 -8.80
C LEU A 465 6.56 -13.54 -9.16
N PHE A 466 5.94 -12.75 -10.04
CA PHE A 466 6.47 -11.44 -10.42
C PHE A 466 6.65 -10.55 -9.17
N GLY A 467 5.64 -10.45 -8.33
CA GLY A 467 5.65 -9.66 -7.10
C GLY A 467 6.73 -10.11 -6.12
N THR A 468 6.83 -11.42 -5.87
CA THR A 468 7.87 -11.99 -5.00
C THR A 468 9.28 -11.63 -5.50
N LYS A 469 9.53 -11.73 -6.81
CA LYS A 469 10.81 -11.33 -7.42
C LYS A 469 11.11 -9.84 -7.22
N VAL A 470 10.10 -8.98 -7.36
CA VAL A 470 10.27 -7.53 -7.20
C VAL A 470 10.56 -7.18 -5.75
N ILE A 471 9.80 -7.72 -4.78
CA ILE A 471 10.01 -7.45 -3.35
C ILE A 471 11.40 -7.94 -2.92
N TYR A 472 11.74 -9.19 -3.22
CA TYR A 472 13.07 -9.73 -2.91
C TYR A 472 14.18 -8.89 -3.55
N GLY A 473 14.05 -8.56 -4.83
CA GLY A 473 15.01 -7.75 -5.56
C GLY A 473 15.18 -6.34 -5.00
N ALA A 474 14.10 -5.71 -4.54
CA ALA A 474 14.13 -4.40 -3.88
C ALA A 474 14.82 -4.48 -2.52
N MET A 475 14.45 -5.49 -1.70
CA MET A 475 15.08 -5.69 -0.39
C MET A 475 16.57 -6.00 -0.52
N LEU A 476 16.95 -6.85 -1.45
CA LEU A 476 18.37 -7.18 -1.69
C LEU A 476 19.18 -5.94 -2.07
N ARG A 477 18.61 -4.97 -2.80
CA ARG A 477 19.28 -3.72 -3.20
C ARG A 477 19.39 -2.72 -2.06
N VAL A 478 18.30 -2.53 -1.31
CA VAL A 478 18.27 -1.53 -0.23
C VAL A 478 19.07 -1.96 1.01
N THR A 479 19.36 -3.27 1.14
CA THR A 479 20.14 -3.85 2.23
C THR A 479 21.61 -4.13 1.92
N ARG A 480 22.06 -3.71 0.75
CA ARG A 480 23.48 -3.78 0.33
C ARG A 480 24.28 -2.50 0.57
#